data_6326971fb344987f5678d14ebe24f13b
#
_entry.id   6326971fb344987f5678d14ebe24f13b
#
_cell.length_a   1.000
_cell.length_b   1.000
_cell.length_c   1.000
_cell.angle_alpha   90.00
_cell.angle_beta   90.00
_cell.angle_gamma   90.00
#
_symmetry.space_group_name_H-M   'P 1'
#
loop_
_entity.id
_entity.type
_entity.pdbx_description
1 polymer ?
#
loop_
_entity_poly.entity_id
_entity_poly.type
_entity_poly.pdbx_seq_one_letter_code
_entity_poly.pdbx_strand_id
1 'polypeptide(L)'
;GMNEAGLVASLLFLPESDYGKQGKRPVMGIAMWTQYVLDNFGTVSEAVGALWGDGIYIDAPDMPNGTKSRLHLAISDATGDSAILEYIDGRLRIHEGRQYRVMTNSPRYDLQLAVNDYWEAIGGLKMLPGTNRSSDRFARASFYIGVIPQTADAAVGVPAVLSVMRNVSVPFGISTPDQPHI
;
A
#
# COMPACT_ATOMS: atom_id res chain seq x y z
N GLY A 1 7.74 -8.58 -0.65
CA GLY A 1 9.10 -9.08 -0.39
C GLY A 1 9.96 -8.09 0.36
N MET A 2 11.19 -8.50 0.66
CA MET A 2 12.21 -7.67 1.30
C MET A 2 13.57 -8.07 0.72
N ASN A 3 14.45 -7.10 0.47
CA ASN A 3 15.82 -7.36 0.04
C ASN A 3 16.82 -7.27 1.21
N GLU A 4 18.11 -7.54 0.92
CA GLU A 4 19.19 -7.53 1.91
C GLU A 4 19.51 -6.14 2.48
N ALA A 5 19.14 -5.07 1.80
CA ALA A 5 19.28 -3.70 2.30
C ALA A 5 18.16 -3.33 3.30
N GLY A 6 17.14 -4.19 3.45
CA GLY A 6 15.99 -3.93 4.28
C GLY A 6 14.88 -3.12 3.60
N LEU A 7 14.95 -2.92 2.28
CA LEU A 7 13.85 -2.37 1.51
C LEU A 7 12.74 -3.41 1.39
N VAL A 8 11.53 -3.03 1.75
CA VAL A 8 10.31 -3.85 1.68
C VAL A 8 9.42 -3.33 0.56
N ALA A 9 8.81 -4.22 -0.21
CA ALA A 9 7.84 -3.87 -1.25
C ALA A 9 6.64 -4.81 -1.23
N SER A 10 5.44 -4.24 -1.35
CA SER A 10 4.16 -4.96 -1.34
C SER A 10 3.20 -4.38 -2.38
N LEU A 11 2.54 -5.26 -3.14
CA LEU A 11 1.47 -4.89 -4.06
C LEU A 11 0.12 -5.27 -3.45
N LEU A 12 -0.84 -4.34 -3.49
CA LEU A 12 -2.22 -4.59 -3.10
C LEU A 12 -3.17 -4.20 -4.24
N PHE A 13 -4.37 -4.75 -4.19
CA PHE A 13 -5.41 -4.47 -5.18
C PHE A 13 -5.98 -3.05 -5.00
N LEU A 14 -6.05 -2.29 -6.09
CA LEU A 14 -6.65 -0.97 -6.16
C LEU A 14 -7.48 -0.86 -7.45
N PRO A 15 -8.81 -1.01 -7.37
CA PRO A 15 -9.68 -0.97 -8.56
C PRO A 15 -9.56 0.33 -9.38
N GLU A 16 -9.21 1.43 -8.73
CA GLU A 16 -9.07 2.75 -9.33
C GLU A 16 -7.77 2.92 -10.15
N SER A 17 -6.83 1.94 -10.08
CA SER A 17 -5.59 2.05 -10.84
C SER A 17 -5.84 2.14 -12.34
N ASP A 18 -5.21 3.13 -12.96
CA ASP A 18 -5.19 3.37 -14.39
C ASP A 18 -3.76 3.71 -14.83
N TYR A 19 -3.11 2.80 -15.54
CA TYR A 19 -1.72 2.93 -15.98
C TYR A 19 -1.58 3.79 -17.24
N GLY A 20 -2.69 4.28 -17.80
CA GLY A 20 -2.71 5.11 -18.99
C GLY A 20 -2.30 4.35 -20.26
N LYS A 21 -1.62 5.05 -21.16
CA LYS A 21 -1.16 4.48 -22.43
C LYS A 21 0.36 4.30 -22.43
N GLN A 22 0.83 3.21 -22.99
CA GLN A 22 2.26 2.89 -23.09
C GLN A 22 3.08 4.00 -23.77
N GLY A 23 2.61 4.50 -24.90
CA GLY A 23 3.39 5.43 -25.70
C GLY A 23 4.71 4.82 -26.16
N LYS A 24 5.84 5.52 -25.89
CA LYS A 24 7.20 5.05 -26.18
C LYS A 24 7.94 4.50 -24.94
N ARG A 25 7.26 4.37 -23.81
CA ARG A 25 7.88 3.89 -22.56
C ARG A 25 8.22 2.40 -22.65
N PRO A 26 9.35 1.98 -22.06
CA PRO A 26 9.61 0.56 -21.84
C PRO A 26 8.49 -0.06 -21.00
N VAL A 27 8.20 -1.33 -21.23
CA VAL A 27 7.10 -2.05 -20.60
C VAL A 27 7.63 -2.91 -19.46
N MET A 28 6.94 -2.88 -18.33
CA MET A 28 7.14 -3.80 -17.22
C MET A 28 5.81 -4.46 -16.86
N GLY A 29 5.78 -5.79 -16.82
CA GLY A 29 4.60 -6.50 -16.32
C GLY A 29 4.35 -6.20 -14.85
N ILE A 30 3.09 -6.02 -14.47
CA ILE A 30 2.71 -5.63 -13.09
C ILE A 30 3.22 -6.60 -12.02
N ALA A 31 3.30 -7.88 -12.31
CA ALA A 31 3.85 -8.90 -11.40
C ALA A 31 5.34 -8.70 -11.11
N MET A 32 6.06 -8.01 -11.98
CA MET A 32 7.50 -7.74 -11.83
C MET A 32 7.79 -6.45 -11.08
N TRP A 33 6.79 -5.64 -10.78
CA TRP A 33 7.01 -4.31 -10.20
C TRP A 33 7.69 -4.37 -8.83
N THR A 34 7.23 -5.22 -7.92
CA THR A 34 7.91 -5.44 -6.62
C THR A 34 9.32 -5.99 -6.80
N GLN A 35 9.50 -6.98 -7.68
CA GLN A 35 10.81 -7.58 -7.93
C GLN A 35 11.80 -6.54 -8.48
N TYR A 36 11.36 -5.75 -9.47
CA TYR A 36 12.18 -4.68 -10.04
C TYR A 36 12.66 -3.70 -8.95
N VAL A 37 11.76 -3.29 -8.06
CA VAL A 37 12.13 -2.37 -6.97
C VAL A 37 13.14 -3.01 -6.02
N LEU A 38 12.92 -4.26 -5.62
CA LEU A 38 13.78 -4.96 -4.67
C LEU A 38 15.16 -5.31 -5.25
N ASP A 39 15.26 -5.55 -6.57
CA ASP A 39 16.51 -5.89 -7.24
C ASP A 39 17.40 -4.68 -7.52
N ASN A 40 16.81 -3.49 -7.65
CA ASN A 40 17.54 -2.31 -8.14
C ASN A 40 17.77 -1.24 -7.07
N PHE A 41 17.06 -1.24 -5.94
CA PHE A 41 17.15 -0.17 -4.95
C PHE A 41 17.35 -0.70 -3.53
N GLY A 42 18.09 0.06 -2.74
CA GLY A 42 18.29 -0.21 -1.31
C GLY A 42 17.44 0.66 -0.40
N THR A 43 16.93 1.78 -0.89
CA THR A 43 16.17 2.76 -0.11
C THR A 43 14.91 3.25 -0.84
N VAL A 44 13.97 3.79 -0.07
CA VAL A 44 12.76 4.44 -0.61
C VAL A 44 13.13 5.60 -1.52
N SER A 45 14.05 6.46 -1.08
CA SER A 45 14.48 7.64 -1.85
C SER A 45 15.09 7.28 -3.22
N GLU A 46 15.92 6.22 -3.29
CA GLU A 46 16.46 5.72 -4.57
C GLU A 46 15.34 5.24 -5.50
N ALA A 47 14.41 4.43 -4.96
CA ALA A 47 13.31 3.89 -5.75
C ALA A 47 12.37 5.01 -6.25
N VAL A 48 12.00 5.95 -5.39
CA VAL A 48 11.17 7.10 -5.75
C VAL A 48 11.87 7.97 -6.80
N GLY A 49 13.15 8.30 -6.60
CA GLY A 49 13.92 9.11 -7.55
C GLY A 49 13.99 8.47 -8.94
N ALA A 50 14.15 7.15 -9.03
CA ALA A 50 14.21 6.42 -10.29
C ALA A 50 12.85 6.27 -10.98
N LEU A 51 11.76 6.12 -10.20
CA LEU A 51 10.40 5.95 -10.72
C LEU A 51 9.71 7.29 -11.01
N TRP A 52 10.24 8.39 -10.46
CA TRP A 52 9.70 9.73 -10.68
C TRP A 52 9.71 10.08 -12.17
N GLY A 53 8.61 10.62 -12.67
CA GLY A 53 8.51 11.02 -14.08
C GLY A 53 7.90 9.95 -14.99
N ASP A 54 7.38 8.87 -14.43
CA ASP A 54 6.59 7.87 -15.18
C ASP A 54 7.35 7.27 -16.39
N GLY A 55 8.64 6.96 -16.18
CA GLY A 55 9.54 6.46 -17.22
C GLY A 55 9.25 5.04 -17.70
N ILE A 56 8.46 4.26 -16.97
CA ILE A 56 8.12 2.85 -17.27
C ILE A 56 6.59 2.72 -17.37
N TYR A 57 6.13 2.01 -18.38
CA TYR A 57 4.72 1.64 -18.50
C TYR A 57 4.47 0.32 -17.77
N ILE A 58 3.48 0.29 -16.88
CA ILE A 58 3.04 -0.93 -16.21
C ILE A 58 2.00 -1.64 -17.09
N ASP A 59 2.35 -2.80 -17.60
CA ASP A 59 1.44 -3.67 -18.31
C ASP A 59 0.70 -4.58 -17.32
N ALA A 60 -0.60 -4.40 -17.24
CA ALA A 60 -1.47 -5.08 -16.29
C ALA A 60 -2.60 -5.82 -17.04
N PRO A 61 -2.31 -7.00 -17.60
CA PRO A 61 -3.30 -7.80 -18.31
C PRO A 61 -4.40 -8.28 -17.36
N ASP A 62 -5.56 -8.59 -17.92
CA ASP A 62 -6.63 -9.20 -17.16
C ASP A 62 -6.20 -10.58 -16.65
N MET A 63 -6.61 -10.92 -15.45
CA MET A 63 -6.41 -12.25 -14.90
C MET A 63 -7.26 -13.31 -15.66
N PRO A 64 -6.91 -14.61 -15.61
CA PRO A 64 -7.67 -15.65 -16.27
C PRO A 64 -9.16 -15.71 -15.88
N ASN A 65 -9.51 -15.23 -14.71
CA ASN A 65 -10.89 -15.13 -14.23
C ASN A 65 -11.62 -13.84 -14.68
N GLY A 66 -11.00 -13.04 -15.55
CA GLY A 66 -11.54 -11.77 -16.04
C GLY A 66 -11.39 -10.58 -15.09
N THR A 67 -10.78 -10.75 -13.92
CA THR A 67 -10.50 -9.65 -13.00
C THR A 67 -9.37 -8.79 -13.54
N LYS A 68 -9.51 -7.48 -13.47
CA LYS A 68 -8.45 -6.54 -13.86
C LYS A 68 -7.27 -6.61 -12.87
N SER A 69 -6.05 -6.73 -13.39
CA SER A 69 -4.82 -6.68 -12.58
C SER A 69 -4.50 -5.22 -12.21
N ARG A 70 -5.28 -4.64 -11.30
CA ARG A 70 -5.15 -3.25 -10.86
C ARG A 70 -4.57 -3.22 -9.45
N LEU A 71 -3.34 -2.74 -9.34
CA LEU A 71 -2.59 -2.78 -8.10
C LEU A 71 -1.94 -1.43 -7.83
N HIS A 72 -1.59 -1.19 -6.57
CA HIS A 72 -0.71 -0.12 -6.13
C HIS A 72 0.41 -0.70 -5.27
N LEU A 73 1.52 0.04 -5.17
CA LEU A 73 2.74 -0.40 -4.53
C LEU A 73 3.00 0.40 -3.26
N ALA A 74 3.28 -0.30 -2.15
CA ALA A 74 3.89 0.29 -0.97
C ALA A 74 5.34 -0.17 -0.85
N ILE A 75 6.23 0.76 -0.51
CA ILE A 75 7.62 0.49 -0.17
C ILE A 75 7.99 1.15 1.16
N SER A 76 8.89 0.52 1.91
CA SER A 76 9.46 1.09 3.14
C SER A 76 10.87 0.55 3.34
N ASP A 77 11.72 1.30 4.05
CA ASP A 77 13.11 0.92 4.27
C ASP A 77 13.53 0.96 5.76
N ALA A 78 14.76 0.51 6.02
CA ALA A 78 15.32 0.44 7.35
C ALA A 78 15.51 1.79 8.05
N THR A 79 15.45 2.92 7.32
CA THR A 79 15.48 4.28 7.91
C THR A 79 14.14 4.68 8.50
N GLY A 80 13.08 3.90 8.21
CA GLY A 80 11.70 4.20 8.56
C GLY A 80 11.00 5.10 7.53
N ASP A 81 11.61 5.34 6.39
CA ASP A 81 10.95 6.02 5.29
C ASP A 81 10.02 5.09 4.52
N SER A 82 9.01 5.64 3.86
CA SER A 82 8.01 4.87 3.13
C SER A 82 7.43 5.67 1.97
N ALA A 83 6.94 4.96 0.96
CA ALA A 83 6.19 5.58 -0.12
C ALA A 83 5.06 4.68 -0.62
N ILE A 84 3.96 5.31 -1.04
CA ILE A 84 2.84 4.69 -1.73
C ILE A 84 2.81 5.20 -3.17
N LEU A 85 2.84 4.28 -4.11
CA LEU A 85 2.89 4.57 -5.54
C LEU A 85 1.61 4.07 -6.20
N GLU A 86 0.85 4.98 -6.78
CA GLU A 86 -0.44 4.71 -7.43
C GLU A 86 -0.47 5.31 -8.83
N TYR A 87 -0.99 4.55 -9.79
CA TYR A 87 -1.33 5.08 -11.11
C TYR A 87 -2.79 5.49 -11.12
N ILE A 88 -3.05 6.79 -11.17
CA ILE A 88 -4.40 7.36 -11.18
C ILE A 88 -4.54 8.29 -12.39
N ASP A 89 -5.58 8.10 -13.17
CA ASP A 89 -5.85 8.87 -14.40
C ASP A 89 -4.64 8.84 -15.37
N GLY A 90 -4.00 7.69 -15.49
CA GLY A 90 -2.86 7.48 -16.37
C GLY A 90 -1.55 8.12 -15.92
N ARG A 91 -1.44 8.55 -14.66
CA ARG A 91 -0.25 9.21 -14.10
C ARG A 91 0.19 8.56 -12.80
N LEU A 92 1.49 8.41 -12.64
CA LEU A 92 2.07 7.99 -11.38
C LEU A 92 1.93 9.10 -10.32
N ARG A 93 1.34 8.75 -9.18
CA ARG A 93 1.26 9.56 -7.97
C ARG A 93 2.07 8.88 -6.89
N ILE A 94 2.89 9.65 -6.19
CA ILE A 94 3.76 9.15 -5.13
C ILE A 94 3.50 9.96 -3.86
N HIS A 95 3.18 9.25 -2.79
CA HIS A 95 3.12 9.77 -1.44
C HIS A 95 4.35 9.26 -0.70
N GLU A 96 5.36 10.10 -0.51
CA GLU A 96 6.63 9.76 0.15
C GLU A 96 6.73 10.43 1.52
N GLY A 97 7.21 9.69 2.50
CA GLY A 97 7.49 10.18 3.84
C GLY A 97 7.12 9.19 4.94
N ARG A 98 7.73 9.36 6.11
CA ARG A 98 7.57 8.48 7.29
C ARG A 98 6.15 8.37 7.84
N GLN A 99 5.26 9.28 7.48
CA GLN A 99 3.85 9.26 7.88
C GLN A 99 3.03 8.25 7.07
N TYR A 100 3.46 7.85 5.87
CA TYR A 100 2.71 6.97 4.98
C TYR A 100 2.96 5.49 5.24
N ARG A 101 2.70 5.04 6.48
CA ARG A 101 3.04 3.71 7.01
C ARG A 101 1.98 2.64 6.78
N VAL A 102 0.80 3.01 6.31
CA VAL A 102 -0.33 2.11 6.12
C VAL A 102 -0.80 2.19 4.68
N MET A 103 -1.05 1.05 4.06
CA MET A 103 -1.74 0.93 2.79
C MET A 103 -2.76 -0.20 2.88
N THR A 104 -3.95 0.03 2.38
CA THR A 104 -4.98 -1.01 2.19
C THR A 104 -5.37 -1.08 0.71
N ASN A 105 -6.63 -1.25 0.37
CA ASN A 105 -7.07 -1.35 -1.01
C ASN A 105 -7.74 -0.03 -1.48
N SER A 106 -9.00 -0.10 -1.92
CA SER A 106 -9.83 1.04 -2.29
C SER A 106 -10.29 1.85 -1.06
N PRO A 107 -10.52 3.14 -1.19
CA PRO A 107 -10.27 4.00 -2.35
C PRO A 107 -8.79 4.37 -2.53
N ARG A 108 -8.46 5.13 -3.59
CA ARG A 108 -7.11 5.67 -3.79
C ARG A 108 -6.61 6.42 -2.56
N TYR A 109 -5.31 6.51 -2.42
CA TYR A 109 -4.65 6.84 -1.16
C TYR A 109 -5.01 8.22 -0.59
N ASP A 110 -5.15 9.25 -1.42
CA ASP A 110 -5.59 10.58 -0.99
C ASP A 110 -6.98 10.58 -0.35
N LEU A 111 -7.89 9.74 -0.84
CA LEU A 111 -9.21 9.57 -0.22
C LEU A 111 -9.16 8.74 1.06
N GLN A 112 -8.24 7.76 1.15
CA GLN A 112 -8.02 7.03 2.41
C GLN A 112 -7.53 7.97 3.51
N LEU A 113 -6.62 8.89 3.19
CA LEU A 113 -6.15 9.92 4.13
C LEU A 113 -7.31 10.81 4.59
N ALA A 114 -8.15 11.28 3.68
CA ALA A 114 -9.30 12.13 4.02
C ALA A 114 -10.32 11.40 4.93
N VAL A 115 -10.55 10.10 4.70
CA VAL A 115 -11.42 9.29 5.57
C VAL A 115 -10.78 9.11 6.95
N ASN A 116 -9.47 8.90 7.01
CA ASN A 116 -8.75 8.80 8.29
C ASN A 116 -8.82 10.10 9.08
N ASP A 117 -8.62 11.25 8.46
CA ASP A 117 -8.75 12.57 9.09
C ASP A 117 -10.15 12.77 9.69
N TYR A 118 -11.20 12.32 8.98
CA TYR A 118 -12.56 12.34 9.52
C TYR A 118 -12.67 11.51 10.81
N TRP A 119 -12.16 10.28 10.83
CA TRP A 119 -12.21 9.43 12.00
C TRP A 119 -11.39 9.97 13.17
N GLU A 120 -10.24 10.57 12.92
CA GLU A 120 -9.44 11.25 13.93
C GLU A 120 -10.20 12.44 14.54
N ALA A 121 -10.87 13.24 13.71
CA ALA A 121 -11.63 14.41 14.15
C ALA A 121 -12.82 14.05 15.05
N ILE A 122 -13.52 12.93 14.81
CA ILE A 122 -14.67 12.51 15.63
C ILE A 122 -14.27 11.70 16.88
N GLY A 123 -12.99 11.51 17.14
CA GLY A 123 -12.48 10.97 18.40
C GLY A 123 -11.90 9.57 18.34
N GLY A 124 -10.85 9.39 17.56
CA GLY A 124 -10.17 8.15 17.21
C GLY A 124 -10.01 7.08 18.32
N LEU A 125 -9.73 7.46 19.57
CA LEU A 125 -9.66 6.53 20.71
C LEU A 125 -11.04 6.02 21.19
N LYS A 126 -12.10 6.76 20.92
CA LYS A 126 -13.43 6.46 21.42
C LYS A 126 -14.30 5.74 20.40
N MET A 127 -13.99 5.92 19.12
CA MET A 127 -14.78 5.34 18.05
C MET A 127 -13.90 5.07 16.83
N LEU A 128 -13.65 3.80 16.54
CA LEU A 128 -12.99 3.32 15.33
C LEU A 128 -13.98 2.57 14.45
N PRO A 129 -13.88 2.67 13.13
CA PRO A 129 -14.77 1.94 12.23
C PRO A 129 -14.52 0.43 12.33
N GLY A 130 -15.58 -0.37 12.38
CA GLY A 130 -15.50 -1.81 12.68
C GLY A 130 -15.73 -2.73 11.49
N THR A 131 -15.98 -2.23 10.27
CA THR A 131 -16.25 -3.09 9.13
C THR A 131 -14.97 -3.63 8.46
N ASN A 132 -15.16 -4.59 7.54
CA ASN A 132 -14.07 -5.15 6.73
C ASN A 132 -13.72 -4.28 5.51
N ARG A 133 -14.40 -3.15 5.30
CA ARG A 133 -14.10 -2.23 4.21
C ARG A 133 -12.66 -1.74 4.30
N SER A 134 -12.03 -1.57 3.15
CA SER A 134 -10.65 -1.14 3.05
C SER A 134 -10.37 0.18 3.78
N SER A 135 -11.24 1.18 3.63
CA SER A 135 -11.16 2.47 4.33
C SER A 135 -11.23 2.33 5.86
N ASP A 136 -12.09 1.43 6.36
CA ASP A 136 -12.23 1.18 7.79
C ASP A 136 -11.01 0.44 8.36
N ARG A 137 -10.46 -0.51 7.60
CA ARG A 137 -9.21 -1.18 7.93
C ARG A 137 -8.03 -0.21 7.94
N PHE A 138 -8.01 0.74 6.98
CA PHE A 138 -7.01 1.80 6.93
C PHE A 138 -7.04 2.66 8.19
N ALA A 139 -8.21 3.16 8.58
CA ALA A 139 -8.37 3.97 9.80
C ALA A 139 -7.93 3.22 11.06
N ARG A 140 -8.32 1.93 11.20
CA ARG A 140 -7.87 1.11 12.33
C ARG A 140 -6.36 0.87 12.33
N ALA A 141 -5.77 0.53 11.18
CA ALA A 141 -4.34 0.32 11.05
C ALA A 141 -3.56 1.59 11.37
N SER A 142 -3.99 2.74 10.84
CA SER A 142 -3.38 4.05 11.09
C SER A 142 -3.40 4.40 12.57
N PHE A 143 -4.52 4.20 13.24
CA PHE A 143 -4.63 4.39 14.68
C PHE A 143 -3.69 3.46 15.45
N TYR A 144 -3.77 2.15 15.22
CA TYR A 144 -2.99 1.18 16.00
C TYR A 144 -1.49 1.30 15.77
N ILE A 145 -1.02 1.54 14.52
CA ILE A 145 0.41 1.73 14.25
C ILE A 145 0.97 2.99 14.93
N GLY A 146 0.11 3.97 15.21
CA GLY A 146 0.47 5.19 15.94
C GLY A 146 0.61 5.00 17.45
N VAL A 147 -0.06 4.00 18.04
CA VAL A 147 -0.13 3.79 19.50
C VAL A 147 0.65 2.57 20.00
N ILE A 148 1.10 1.66 19.12
CA ILE A 148 1.98 0.56 19.54
C ILE A 148 3.34 1.07 19.98
N PRO A 149 4.09 0.32 20.83
CA PRO A 149 5.42 0.69 21.26
C PRO A 149 6.37 0.97 20.08
N GLN A 150 6.99 2.13 20.08
CA GLN A 150 8.08 2.45 19.16
C GLN A 150 9.39 1.93 19.77
N THR A 151 9.97 0.91 19.18
CA THR A 151 11.14 0.21 19.73
C THR A 151 12.04 -0.31 18.62
N ALA A 152 13.35 -0.36 18.90
CA ALA A 152 14.32 -1.07 18.07
C ALA A 152 14.44 -2.56 18.44
N ASP A 153 13.81 -3.01 19.53
CA ASP A 153 13.79 -4.41 19.92
C ASP A 153 12.79 -5.20 19.07
N ALA A 154 13.31 -6.04 18.19
CA ALA A 154 12.49 -6.87 17.30
C ALA A 154 11.58 -7.85 18.08
N ALA A 155 11.99 -8.29 19.29
CA ALA A 155 11.17 -9.18 20.11
C ALA A 155 9.89 -8.51 20.62
N VAL A 156 9.88 -7.18 20.67
CA VAL A 156 8.70 -6.37 21.03
C VAL A 156 8.02 -5.82 19.76
N GLY A 157 8.79 -5.27 18.82
CA GLY A 157 8.25 -4.59 17.63
C GLY A 157 7.51 -5.54 16.69
N VAL A 158 8.06 -6.73 16.41
CA VAL A 158 7.43 -7.68 15.48
C VAL A 158 6.06 -8.17 16.00
N PRO A 159 5.91 -8.65 17.26
CA PRO A 159 4.59 -8.99 17.78
C PRO A 159 3.61 -7.82 17.82
N ALA A 160 4.08 -6.60 18.11
CA ALA A 160 3.25 -5.42 18.13
C ALA A 160 2.65 -5.13 16.73
N VAL A 161 3.48 -5.11 15.67
CA VAL A 161 3.01 -4.93 14.29
C VAL A 161 2.09 -6.08 13.86
N LEU A 162 2.42 -7.33 14.19
CA LEU A 162 1.55 -8.48 13.91
C LEU A 162 0.18 -8.37 14.60
N SER A 163 0.09 -7.76 15.78
CA SER A 163 -1.19 -7.51 16.45
C SER A 163 -2.05 -6.50 15.70
N VAL A 164 -1.44 -5.46 15.12
CA VAL A 164 -2.12 -4.53 14.21
C VAL A 164 -2.64 -5.26 12.98
N MET A 165 -1.80 -6.07 12.34
CA MET A 165 -2.19 -6.85 11.16
C MET A 165 -3.38 -7.78 11.46
N ARG A 166 -3.40 -8.45 12.60
CA ARG A 166 -4.54 -9.30 13.01
C ARG A 166 -5.82 -8.52 13.19
N ASN A 167 -5.73 -7.30 13.72
CA ASN A 167 -6.89 -6.44 13.93
C ASN A 167 -7.55 -5.98 12.62
N VAL A 168 -6.76 -5.87 11.55
CA VAL A 168 -7.24 -5.44 10.23
C VAL A 168 -7.37 -6.58 9.22
N SER A 169 -7.05 -7.79 9.62
CA SER A 169 -7.21 -8.99 8.78
C SER A 169 -8.68 -9.35 8.62
N VAL A 170 -9.02 -9.83 7.44
CA VAL A 170 -10.33 -10.39 7.12
C VAL A 170 -10.23 -11.92 7.22
N PRO A 171 -11.18 -12.61 7.87
CA PRO A 171 -11.17 -14.07 7.89
C PRO A 171 -11.16 -14.67 6.49
N PHE A 172 -10.35 -15.71 6.28
CA PHE A 172 -10.22 -16.38 4.99
C PHE A 172 -11.57 -16.89 4.49
N GLY A 173 -11.85 -16.67 3.21
CA GLY A 173 -13.07 -17.14 2.54
C GLY A 173 -14.29 -16.22 2.74
N ILE A 174 -14.16 -15.08 3.42
CA ILE A 174 -15.23 -14.09 3.43
C ILE A 174 -15.24 -13.36 2.09
N SER A 175 -16.42 -13.35 1.47
CA SER A 175 -16.73 -12.53 0.30
C SER A 175 -17.87 -11.60 0.64
N THR A 176 -17.74 -10.32 0.32
CA THR A 176 -18.82 -9.34 0.44
C THR A 176 -19.13 -8.77 -0.94
N PRO A 177 -20.37 -8.25 -1.18
CA PRO A 177 -20.71 -7.64 -2.45
C PRO A 177 -19.74 -6.52 -2.88
N ASP A 178 -19.17 -5.80 -1.90
CA ASP A 178 -18.25 -4.68 -2.13
C ASP A 178 -16.79 -5.14 -2.31
N GLN A 179 -16.48 -6.40 -1.96
CA GLN A 179 -15.13 -6.96 -1.99
C GLN A 179 -15.22 -8.45 -2.36
N PRO A 180 -15.49 -8.77 -3.63
CA PRO A 180 -15.81 -10.13 -4.06
C PRO A 180 -14.60 -11.02 -4.07
N HIS A 181 -13.55 -10.94 -3.55
CA HIS A 181 -12.40 -11.87 -3.53
C HIS A 181 -11.27 -11.34 -2.61
N ILE A 182 -11.44 -11.52 -1.33
CA ILE A 182 -10.30 -11.43 -0.40
C ILE A 182 -9.84 -12.86 -0.06
#